data_e41e3f569e71ed981b30cc6bd28fc5d6
#
_entry.id   e41e3f569e71ed981b30cc6bd28fc5d6
#
_cell.length_a   1.000
_cell.length_b   1.000
_cell.length_c   1.000
_cell.angle_alpha   90.00
_cell.angle_beta   90.00
_cell.angle_gamma   90.00
#
_symmetry.space_group_name_H-M   'P 1'
#
loop_
_entity.id
_entity.type
_entity.pdbx_description
1 polymer ?
#
loop_
_entity_poly.entity_id
_entity_poly.type
_entity_poly.pdbx_seq_one_letter_code
_entity_poly.pdbx_strand_id
1 'polypeptide(L)'
;MGVKKKRRMTAVLAVIWCILLSVIPVFGAGDDYRIEQLYINMPDVTAYYRSSQGDNKLEAYLGGEKLTLKDVENFSKTGEAVEYYVLLDISGSITGERFTDIKTALTQFRSELRENDSLILLTFGNEVTQVLGGTEDQQSAAAVINGLQNDNANTVLFDAINTAADMIWKVGDSSE
;
A
#
# COMPACT_ATOMS: atom_id res chain seq x y z
N MET A 1 1.42 33.28 -46.47
CA MET A 1 1.53 31.81 -46.29
C MET A 1 2.06 31.56 -44.91
N GLY A 2 1.29 31.08 -43.94
CA GLY A 2 1.77 30.81 -42.59
C GLY A 2 0.77 30.96 -41.45
N VAL A 3 -0.45 30.44 -41.51
CA VAL A 3 -1.40 30.52 -40.38
C VAL A 3 -2.04 29.15 -40.03
N LYS A 4 -1.49 28.02 -40.49
CA LYS A 4 -2.12 26.70 -40.24
C LYS A 4 -1.50 25.86 -39.14
N LYS A 5 -0.42 26.28 -38.48
CA LYS A 5 0.29 25.46 -37.48
C LYS A 5 -0.13 25.68 -36.01
N LYS A 6 -0.75 26.82 -35.70
CA LYS A 6 -1.17 27.12 -34.28
C LYS A 6 -2.48 26.45 -33.83
N ARG A 7 -3.38 26.12 -34.74
CA ARG A 7 -4.68 25.56 -34.37
C ARG A 7 -4.64 24.09 -33.92
N ARG A 8 -3.67 23.31 -34.41
CA ARG A 8 -3.56 21.88 -34.00
C ARG A 8 -2.97 21.68 -32.63
N MET A 9 -2.05 22.54 -32.20
CA MET A 9 -1.41 22.46 -30.90
C MET A 9 -2.35 22.88 -29.76
N THR A 10 -3.22 23.87 -30.02
CA THR A 10 -4.22 24.33 -29.04
C THR A 10 -5.32 23.27 -28.82
N ALA A 11 -5.71 22.54 -29.86
CA ALA A 11 -6.70 21.45 -29.74
C ALA A 11 -6.14 20.26 -28.97
N VAL A 12 -4.87 19.90 -29.17
CA VAL A 12 -4.22 18.78 -28.43
C VAL A 12 -4.03 19.14 -26.95
N LEU A 13 -3.64 20.38 -26.62
CA LEU A 13 -3.55 20.85 -25.24
C LEU A 13 -4.92 20.92 -24.56
N ALA A 14 -5.97 21.29 -25.24
CA ALA A 14 -7.33 21.30 -24.70
C ALA A 14 -7.84 19.89 -24.42
N VAL A 15 -7.53 18.90 -25.27
CA VAL A 15 -7.89 17.48 -25.07
C VAL A 15 -7.12 16.88 -23.88
N ILE A 16 -5.82 17.16 -23.75
CA ILE A 16 -5.02 16.71 -22.61
C ILE A 16 -5.52 17.35 -21.31
N TRP A 17 -5.93 18.61 -21.32
CA TRP A 17 -6.49 19.28 -20.15
C TRP A 17 -7.88 18.78 -19.77
N CYS A 18 -8.72 18.43 -20.75
CA CYS A 18 -10.00 17.76 -20.50
C CYS A 18 -9.82 16.35 -19.91
N ILE A 19 -8.79 15.60 -20.33
CA ILE A 19 -8.49 14.28 -19.76
C ILE A 19 -7.97 14.40 -18.31
N LEU A 20 -7.17 15.44 -18.00
CA LEU A 20 -6.69 15.71 -16.64
C LEU A 20 -7.80 16.26 -15.70
N LEU A 21 -8.84 16.89 -16.25
CA LEU A 21 -10.00 17.36 -15.47
C LEU A 21 -11.09 16.31 -15.29
N SER A 22 -11.04 15.19 -16.03
CA SER A 22 -12.03 14.11 -15.90
C SER A 22 -11.72 13.09 -14.80
N VAL A 23 -10.57 13.18 -14.13
CA VAL A 23 -10.32 12.49 -12.88
C VAL A 23 -10.88 13.35 -11.73
N ILE A 24 -12.18 13.61 -11.75
CA ILE A 24 -12.88 14.07 -10.56
C ILE A 24 -13.02 12.83 -9.69
N PRO A 25 -12.37 12.76 -8.51
CA PRO A 25 -12.73 11.73 -7.56
C PRO A 25 -14.20 11.93 -7.25
N VAL A 26 -15.04 10.96 -7.60
CA VAL A 26 -16.44 10.95 -7.16
C VAL A 26 -16.37 10.69 -5.65
N PHE A 27 -16.26 11.75 -4.87
CA PHE A 27 -16.56 11.70 -3.46
C PHE A 27 -18.07 11.47 -3.37
N GLY A 28 -18.46 10.23 -3.13
CA GLY A 28 -19.81 9.93 -2.70
C GLY A 28 -20.08 10.75 -1.45
N ALA A 29 -21.14 11.51 -1.44
CA ALA A 29 -21.62 12.26 -0.28
C ALA A 29 -22.15 11.27 0.77
N GLY A 30 -21.24 10.77 1.61
CA GLY A 30 -21.49 9.89 2.74
C GLY A 30 -20.16 9.32 3.20
N ASP A 31 -19.80 9.53 4.45
CA ASP A 31 -18.56 9.08 5.10
C ASP A 31 -18.40 7.55 5.18
N ASP A 32 -19.22 6.79 4.44
CA ASP A 32 -19.39 5.36 4.64
C ASP A 32 -18.52 4.50 3.73
N TYR A 33 -17.99 5.04 2.62
CA TYR A 33 -17.18 4.30 1.65
C TYR A 33 -15.89 5.04 1.32
N ARG A 34 -14.78 4.35 1.39
CA ARG A 34 -13.48 4.86 0.98
C ARG A 34 -12.79 3.87 0.05
N ILE A 35 -12.47 4.32 -1.16
CA ILE A 35 -11.64 3.54 -2.07
C ILE A 35 -10.19 3.62 -1.56
N GLU A 36 -9.59 2.47 -1.27
CA GLU A 36 -8.22 2.34 -0.82
C GLU A 36 -7.29 2.07 -2.01
N GLN A 37 -7.76 1.29 -2.99
CA GLN A 37 -6.97 0.94 -4.17
C GLN A 37 -7.86 0.68 -5.38
N LEU A 38 -7.39 1.02 -6.57
CA LEU A 38 -8.09 0.84 -7.84
C LEU A 38 -7.15 0.30 -8.90
N TYR A 39 -7.50 -0.84 -9.48
CA TYR A 39 -6.82 -1.41 -10.63
C TYR A 39 -7.72 -1.33 -11.86
N ILE A 40 -7.19 -0.77 -12.94
CA ILE A 40 -7.90 -0.64 -14.21
C ILE A 40 -7.18 -1.53 -15.22
N ASN A 41 -7.79 -2.67 -15.52
CA ASN A 41 -7.33 -3.59 -16.55
C ASN A 41 -8.49 -3.84 -17.52
N MET A 42 -8.63 -2.95 -18.49
CA MET A 42 -9.77 -2.95 -19.42
C MET A 42 -10.01 -4.32 -20.06
N PRO A 43 -11.25 -4.83 -20.06
CA PRO A 43 -12.49 -4.13 -19.74
C PRO A 43 -12.86 -4.15 -18.24
N ASP A 44 -12.03 -4.72 -17.39
CA ASP A 44 -12.32 -4.92 -15.98
C ASP A 44 -11.71 -3.83 -15.09
N VAL A 45 -12.42 -3.51 -14.01
CA VAL A 45 -11.96 -2.58 -12.99
C VAL A 45 -12.14 -3.28 -11.65
N THR A 46 -11.05 -3.39 -10.87
CA THR A 46 -11.08 -3.92 -9.51
C THR A 46 -10.86 -2.78 -8.52
N ALA A 47 -11.76 -2.62 -7.58
CA ALA A 47 -11.67 -1.61 -6.53
C ALA A 47 -11.65 -2.27 -5.16
N TYR A 48 -10.63 -1.94 -4.36
CA TYR A 48 -10.60 -2.26 -2.93
C TYR A 48 -11.15 -1.06 -2.17
N TYR A 49 -12.17 -1.27 -1.38
CA TYR A 49 -12.81 -0.19 -0.64
C TYR A 49 -13.07 -0.60 0.81
N ARG A 50 -13.13 0.40 1.66
CA ARG A 50 -13.57 0.24 3.05
C ARG A 50 -14.96 0.81 3.21
N SER A 51 -15.83 0.06 3.89
CA SER A 51 -17.16 0.51 4.25
C SER A 51 -17.41 0.29 5.75
N SER A 52 -18.06 1.25 6.39
CA SER A 52 -18.57 1.11 7.76
C SER A 52 -19.97 0.48 7.80
N GLN A 53 -20.67 0.45 6.66
CA GLN A 53 -21.98 -0.15 6.49
C GLN A 53 -21.85 -1.33 5.54
N GLY A 54 -22.51 -2.44 5.81
CA GLY A 54 -22.44 -3.62 4.94
C GLY A 54 -22.84 -3.34 3.48
N ASP A 55 -22.49 -4.25 2.58
CA ASP A 55 -22.47 -4.14 1.09
C ASP A 55 -23.83 -3.96 0.41
N ASN A 56 -24.86 -3.52 1.08
CA ASN A 56 -26.25 -3.72 0.67
C ASN A 56 -26.72 -2.94 -0.56
N LYS A 57 -25.93 -2.01 -1.14
CA LYS A 57 -26.32 -1.30 -2.39
C LYS A 57 -25.13 -0.57 -3.02
N LEU A 58 -24.01 -1.28 -3.27
CA LEU A 58 -22.91 -0.67 -3.98
C LEU A 58 -23.29 -0.43 -5.45
N GLU A 59 -23.13 0.80 -5.92
CA GLU A 59 -23.21 1.16 -7.32
C GLU A 59 -21.92 1.84 -7.74
N ALA A 60 -21.35 1.45 -8.86
CA ALA A 60 -20.14 2.04 -9.40
C ALA A 60 -20.42 2.74 -10.72
N TYR A 61 -19.78 3.90 -10.92
CA TYR A 61 -19.91 4.70 -12.13
C TYR A 61 -18.51 5.09 -12.63
N LEU A 62 -18.32 5.06 -13.95
CA LEU A 62 -17.11 5.54 -14.60
C LEU A 62 -17.50 6.51 -15.72
N GLY A 63 -17.03 7.77 -15.65
CA GLY A 63 -17.37 8.78 -16.64
C GLY A 63 -18.90 9.09 -16.73
N GLY A 64 -19.64 8.84 -15.65
CA GLY A 64 -21.09 9.00 -15.61
C GLY A 64 -21.90 7.79 -16.07
N GLU A 65 -21.25 6.75 -16.57
CA GLU A 65 -21.89 5.49 -16.96
C GLU A 65 -21.85 4.50 -15.80
N LYS A 66 -22.98 3.82 -15.55
CA LYS A 66 -23.09 2.81 -14.50
C LYS A 66 -22.34 1.55 -14.90
N LEU A 67 -21.44 1.10 -14.04
CA LEU A 67 -20.72 -0.16 -14.21
C LEU A 67 -21.56 -1.35 -13.75
N THR A 68 -21.38 -2.48 -14.42
CA THR A 68 -21.94 -3.76 -13.95
C THR A 68 -21.04 -4.35 -12.92
N LEU A 69 -21.51 -4.50 -11.68
CA LEU A 69 -20.77 -5.22 -10.65
C LEU A 69 -20.77 -6.71 -10.99
N LYS A 70 -19.57 -7.30 -11.09
CA LYS A 70 -19.38 -8.72 -11.35
C LYS A 70 -19.39 -9.52 -10.06
N ASP A 71 -18.63 -9.03 -9.08
CA ASP A 71 -18.50 -9.66 -7.79
C ASP A 71 -18.20 -8.61 -6.71
N VAL A 72 -18.66 -8.84 -5.50
CA VAL A 72 -18.39 -8.01 -4.31
C VAL A 72 -18.19 -8.96 -3.14
N GLU A 73 -16.97 -9.06 -2.67
CA GLU A 73 -16.64 -9.95 -1.56
C GLU A 73 -15.76 -9.26 -0.51
N ASN A 74 -15.73 -9.84 0.67
CA ASN A 74 -14.84 -9.36 1.72
C ASN A 74 -13.40 -9.77 1.40
N PHE A 75 -12.47 -8.84 1.45
CA PHE A 75 -11.06 -9.06 1.17
C PHE A 75 -10.46 -10.26 1.94
N SER A 76 -10.89 -10.48 3.18
CA SER A 76 -10.45 -11.64 3.97
C SER A 76 -10.84 -13.00 3.36
N LYS A 77 -11.78 -13.03 2.40
CA LYS A 77 -12.26 -14.25 1.73
C LYS A 77 -11.66 -14.45 0.35
N THR A 78 -11.03 -13.43 -0.23
CA THR A 78 -10.43 -13.51 -1.59
C THR A 78 -9.26 -14.50 -1.63
N GLY A 79 -8.63 -14.79 -0.50
CA GLY A 79 -7.39 -15.57 -0.46
C GLY A 79 -6.17 -14.80 -0.96
N GLU A 80 -6.33 -13.56 -1.37
CA GLU A 80 -5.22 -12.69 -1.76
C GLU A 80 -4.30 -12.43 -0.57
N ALA A 81 -2.99 -12.58 -0.78
CA ALA A 81 -1.97 -12.31 0.22
C ALA A 81 -1.70 -10.81 0.34
N VAL A 82 -1.32 -10.37 1.52
CA VAL A 82 -0.80 -9.00 1.75
C VAL A 82 0.63 -9.10 2.26
N GLU A 83 1.51 -8.34 1.65
CA GLU A 83 2.87 -8.13 2.13
C GLU A 83 2.93 -6.84 2.95
N TYR A 84 3.30 -6.96 4.20
CA TYR A 84 3.47 -5.83 5.12
C TYR A 84 4.96 -5.48 5.24
N TYR A 85 5.35 -4.33 4.71
CA TYR A 85 6.70 -3.79 4.86
C TYR A 85 6.73 -2.86 6.07
N VAL A 86 7.40 -3.31 7.12
CA VAL A 86 7.53 -2.57 8.37
C VAL A 86 8.96 -2.04 8.51
N LEU A 87 9.10 -0.73 8.73
CA LEU A 87 10.36 -0.05 8.98
C LEU A 87 10.47 0.24 10.48
N LEU A 88 11.41 -0.39 11.15
CA LEU A 88 11.65 -0.22 12.58
C LEU A 88 12.89 0.63 12.82
N ASP A 89 12.70 1.78 13.44
CA ASP A 89 13.79 2.59 13.97
C ASP A 89 14.41 1.88 15.20
N ILE A 90 15.72 1.62 15.12
CA ILE A 90 16.51 1.07 16.20
C ILE A 90 17.49 2.09 16.79
N SER A 91 17.32 3.38 16.50
CA SER A 91 18.20 4.44 16.99
C SER A 91 18.13 4.61 18.50
N GLY A 92 19.17 5.15 19.08
CA GLY A 92 19.29 5.36 20.52
C GLY A 92 18.31 6.39 21.13
N SER A 93 17.51 7.07 20.29
CA SER A 93 16.44 7.96 20.76
C SER A 93 15.24 7.20 21.34
N ILE A 94 15.10 5.92 21.04
CA ILE A 94 14.04 5.06 21.56
C ILE A 94 14.51 4.46 22.90
N THR A 95 13.77 4.73 23.98
CA THR A 95 14.09 4.15 25.31
C THR A 95 13.89 2.64 25.30
N GLY A 96 14.63 1.91 26.15
CA GLY A 96 14.53 0.45 26.21
C GLY A 96 13.12 -0.06 26.56
N GLU A 97 12.35 0.67 27.36
CA GLU A 97 10.96 0.36 27.66
C GLU A 97 10.09 0.45 26.40
N ARG A 98 10.14 1.58 25.68
CA ARG A 98 9.40 1.77 24.42
C ARG A 98 9.81 0.74 23.37
N PHE A 99 11.09 0.39 23.31
CA PHE A 99 11.56 -0.61 22.37
C PHE A 99 10.99 -1.99 22.69
N THR A 100 10.83 -2.31 23.97
CA THR A 100 10.16 -3.54 24.43
C THR A 100 8.69 -3.56 24.03
N ASP A 101 7.98 -2.43 24.18
CA ASP A 101 6.59 -2.29 23.79
C ASP A 101 6.42 -2.47 22.26
N ILE A 102 7.33 -1.90 21.47
CA ILE A 102 7.35 -2.05 20.01
C ILE A 102 7.54 -3.53 19.62
N LYS A 103 8.49 -4.23 20.23
CA LYS A 103 8.70 -5.68 19.99
C LYS A 103 7.46 -6.50 20.32
N THR A 104 6.80 -6.18 21.42
CA THR A 104 5.56 -6.83 21.82
C THR A 104 4.46 -6.59 20.79
N ALA A 105 4.27 -5.34 20.36
CA ALA A 105 3.29 -4.97 19.36
C ALA A 105 3.56 -5.65 17.99
N LEU A 106 4.83 -5.71 17.55
CA LEU A 106 5.23 -6.39 16.32
C LEU A 106 4.98 -7.89 16.37
N THR A 107 5.29 -8.53 17.51
CA THR A 107 5.04 -9.96 17.71
C THR A 107 3.54 -10.25 17.67
N GLN A 108 2.74 -9.42 18.33
CA GLN A 108 1.28 -9.52 18.28
C GLN A 108 0.77 -9.32 16.86
N PHE A 109 1.20 -8.25 16.18
CA PHE A 109 0.83 -7.99 14.79
C PHE A 109 1.11 -9.19 13.90
N ARG A 110 2.32 -9.80 13.97
CA ARG A 110 2.65 -11.02 13.21
C ARG A 110 1.71 -12.17 13.53
N SER A 111 1.28 -12.33 14.79
CA SER A 111 0.38 -13.41 15.19
C SER A 111 -1.06 -13.23 14.69
N GLU A 112 -1.46 -12.02 14.36
CA GLU A 112 -2.79 -11.66 13.86
C GLU A 112 -2.87 -11.69 12.32
N LEU A 113 -1.73 -11.81 11.61
CA LEU A 113 -1.71 -11.94 10.16
C LEU A 113 -2.34 -13.26 9.71
N ARG A 114 -3.00 -13.22 8.56
CA ARG A 114 -3.54 -14.43 7.92
C ARG A 114 -2.39 -15.33 7.47
N GLU A 115 -2.70 -16.59 7.24
CA GLU A 115 -1.70 -17.61 6.83
C GLU A 115 -0.95 -17.22 5.55
N ASN A 116 -1.64 -16.55 4.61
CA ASN A 116 -1.07 -16.11 3.34
C ASN A 116 -0.35 -14.76 3.43
N ASP A 117 -0.51 -14.01 4.52
CA ASP A 117 0.09 -12.69 4.65
C ASP A 117 1.55 -12.78 5.09
N SER A 118 2.37 -11.86 4.62
CA SER A 118 3.80 -11.83 4.89
C SER A 118 4.21 -10.57 5.65
N LEU A 119 5.14 -10.70 6.59
CA LEU A 119 5.75 -9.58 7.30
C LEU A 119 7.22 -9.44 6.88
N ILE A 120 7.52 -8.43 6.12
CA ILE A 120 8.88 -8.01 5.79
C ILE A 120 9.28 -6.93 6.80
N LEU A 121 10.29 -7.19 7.63
CA LEU A 121 10.75 -6.26 8.65
C LEU A 121 12.15 -5.76 8.30
N LEU A 122 12.27 -4.46 8.13
CA LEU A 122 13.55 -3.77 7.99
C LEU A 122 13.81 -2.95 9.25
N THR A 123 15.00 -3.09 9.81
CA THR A 123 15.48 -2.19 10.86
C THR A 123 16.36 -1.11 10.25
N PHE A 124 16.32 0.09 10.80
CA PHE A 124 17.20 1.17 10.38
C PHE A 124 17.77 1.94 11.58
N GLY A 125 19.05 2.21 11.48
CA GLY A 125 19.87 2.95 12.43
C GLY A 125 20.97 3.61 11.63
N ASN A 126 22.23 3.14 11.72
CA ASN A 126 23.32 3.58 10.84
C ASN A 126 23.20 3.00 9.42
N GLU A 127 22.56 1.86 9.29
CA GLU A 127 22.28 1.18 8.02
C GLU A 127 20.86 0.59 8.02
N VAL A 128 20.42 0.16 6.86
CA VAL A 128 19.14 -0.55 6.69
C VAL A 128 19.41 -2.03 6.60
N THR A 129 18.77 -2.81 7.46
CA THR A 129 18.93 -4.27 7.48
C THR A 129 17.58 -4.94 7.43
N GLN A 130 17.37 -5.85 6.47
CA GLN A 130 16.21 -6.73 6.46
C GLN A 130 16.40 -7.85 7.48
N VAL A 131 15.53 -7.93 8.47
CA VAL A 131 15.59 -8.93 9.55
C VAL A 131 14.53 -10.02 9.44
N LEU A 132 13.41 -9.75 8.76
CA LEU A 132 12.43 -10.74 8.33
C LEU A 132 12.17 -10.61 6.83
N GLY A 133 12.12 -11.74 6.14
CA GLY A 133 11.90 -11.82 4.69
C GLY A 133 10.47 -12.17 4.28
N GLY A 134 9.57 -12.36 5.23
CA GLY A 134 8.17 -12.65 5.00
C GLY A 134 7.82 -14.15 4.94
N THR A 135 8.82 -15.03 4.91
CA THR A 135 8.62 -16.50 4.82
C THR A 135 8.76 -17.21 6.16
N GLU A 136 9.14 -16.50 7.22
CA GLU A 136 9.33 -17.04 8.55
C GLU A 136 7.98 -17.43 9.18
N ASP A 137 7.96 -18.60 9.81
CA ASP A 137 6.84 -18.99 10.65
C ASP A 137 6.70 -18.05 11.87
N GLN A 138 5.56 -18.11 12.56
CA GLN A 138 5.25 -17.22 13.67
C GLN A 138 6.29 -17.32 14.81
N GLN A 139 6.78 -18.52 15.10
CA GLN A 139 7.75 -18.73 16.19
C GLN A 139 9.12 -18.17 15.84
N SER A 140 9.56 -18.43 14.61
CA SER A 140 10.83 -17.91 14.09
C SER A 140 10.83 -16.38 14.00
N ALA A 141 9.75 -15.79 13.48
CA ALA A 141 9.57 -14.35 13.43
C ALA A 141 9.58 -13.72 14.83
N ALA A 142 8.86 -14.31 15.80
CA ALA A 142 8.85 -13.84 17.19
C ALA A 142 10.25 -13.91 17.81
N ALA A 143 11.02 -14.97 17.55
CA ALA A 143 12.40 -15.08 18.06
C ALA A 143 13.30 -13.97 17.49
N VAL A 144 13.21 -13.67 16.19
CA VAL A 144 13.95 -12.56 15.55
C VAL A 144 13.54 -11.23 16.17
N ILE A 145 12.24 -10.92 16.24
CA ILE A 145 11.73 -9.65 16.79
C ILE A 145 12.19 -9.47 18.24
N ASN A 146 12.06 -10.50 19.07
CA ASN A 146 12.47 -10.43 20.49
C ASN A 146 13.98 -10.28 20.67
N GLY A 147 14.78 -10.80 19.73
CA GLY A 147 16.23 -10.68 19.70
C GLY A 147 16.74 -9.29 19.30
N LEU A 148 15.89 -8.44 18.72
CA LEU A 148 16.29 -7.10 18.31
C LEU A 148 16.71 -6.24 19.49
N GLN A 149 17.73 -5.43 19.26
CA GLN A 149 18.24 -4.45 20.23
C GLN A 149 18.26 -3.08 19.56
N ASN A 150 17.94 -2.04 20.32
CA ASN A 150 18.19 -0.70 19.86
C ASN A 150 19.69 -0.40 19.98
N ASP A 151 20.19 0.39 19.04
CA ASP A 151 21.60 0.80 18.97
C ASP A 151 21.66 2.33 19.13
N ASN A 152 22.81 2.85 19.62
CA ASN A 152 23.08 4.28 19.68
C ASN A 152 23.42 4.85 18.28
N ALA A 153 22.66 4.42 17.30
CA ALA A 153 22.86 4.73 15.88
C ALA A 153 22.21 6.06 15.48
N ASN A 154 22.65 6.61 14.38
CA ASN A 154 21.93 7.67 13.65
C ASN A 154 20.69 7.08 12.99
N THR A 155 19.82 7.96 12.46
CA THR A 155 18.58 7.54 11.80
C THR A 155 18.69 7.77 10.30
N VAL A 156 18.78 6.70 9.49
CA VAL A 156 18.79 6.75 8.02
C VAL A 156 17.40 6.47 7.43
N LEU A 157 16.40 7.23 7.88
CA LEU A 157 14.99 7.02 7.53
C LEU A 157 14.75 7.05 6.02
N PHE A 158 15.36 7.97 5.29
CA PHE A 158 15.16 8.08 3.83
C PHE A 158 15.71 6.86 3.09
N ASP A 159 16.84 6.31 3.54
CA ASP A 159 17.41 5.09 2.95
C ASP A 159 16.51 3.88 3.23
N ALA A 160 15.92 3.81 4.42
CA ALA A 160 14.97 2.76 4.77
C ALA A 160 13.70 2.83 3.89
N ILE A 161 13.15 4.02 3.68
CA ILE A 161 11.98 4.23 2.80
C ILE A 161 12.33 3.84 1.36
N ASN A 162 13.47 4.29 0.84
CA ASN A 162 13.89 3.96 -0.52
C ASN A 162 14.13 2.45 -0.69
N THR A 163 14.77 1.81 0.29
CA THR A 163 14.99 0.36 0.27
C THR A 163 13.67 -0.41 0.24
N ALA A 164 12.71 -0.05 1.08
CA ALA A 164 11.39 -0.68 1.07
C ALA A 164 10.64 -0.45 -0.24
N ALA A 165 10.68 0.77 -0.78
CA ALA A 165 10.05 1.11 -2.05
C ALA A 165 10.66 0.29 -3.21
N ASP A 166 11.98 0.17 -3.26
CA ASP A 166 12.68 -0.64 -4.27
C ASP A 166 12.32 -2.13 -4.18
N MET A 167 12.14 -2.65 -2.97
CA MET A 167 11.70 -4.04 -2.76
C MET A 167 10.29 -4.26 -3.30
N ILE A 168 9.35 -3.38 -2.95
CA ILE A 168 7.95 -3.42 -3.41
C ILE A 168 7.90 -3.35 -4.94
N TRP A 169 8.68 -2.45 -5.55
CA TRP A 169 8.70 -2.26 -7.00
C TRP A 169 9.22 -3.49 -7.75
N LYS A 170 10.26 -4.15 -7.23
CA LYS A 170 10.83 -5.37 -7.84
C LYS A 170 9.87 -6.55 -7.80
N VAL A 171 9.03 -6.66 -6.78
CA VAL A 171 8.00 -7.70 -6.69
C VAL A 171 6.93 -7.47 -7.75
N GLY A 172 6.52 -6.23 -7.99
CA GLY A 172 5.56 -5.88 -9.04
C GLY A 172 6.04 -6.22 -10.46
N ASP A 173 7.33 -6.05 -10.73
CA ASP A 173 7.93 -6.28 -12.06
C ASP A 173 8.18 -7.77 -12.36
N SER A 174 8.22 -8.63 -11.34
CA SER A 174 8.44 -10.07 -11.46
C SER A 174 7.14 -10.89 -11.59
N SER A 175 5.99 -10.24 -11.58
CA SER A 175 4.65 -10.87 -11.66
C SER A 175 3.94 -10.69 -13.00
N GLU A 176 4.63 -10.18 -14.05
CA GLU A 176 4.12 -10.11 -15.43
C GLU A 176 4.48 -11.32 -16.29
#